data_b4466e10162c38d8f55f9457a693a9bd
#
_entry.id   b4466e10162c38d8f55f9457a693a9bd
#
_cell.length_a   1.000
_cell.length_b   1.000
_cell.length_c   1.000
_cell.angle_alpha   90.00
_cell.angle_beta   90.00
_cell.angle_gamma   90.00
#
_symmetry.space_group_name_H-M   'P 1'
#
loop_
_entity.id
_entity.type
_entity.pdbx_description
1 polymer ?
#
loop_
_entity_poly.entity_id
_entity_poly.type
_entity_poly.pdbx_seq_one_letter_code
_entity_poly.pdbx_strand_id
1 'polypeptide(L)'
;MKAGAIFSLVRQNAARSKKNFLMSGFGIVVGVATFVFFIGLGEGIKHVVLGKIFIANQIEIVRRTFDTGITQTDSFLGIGGTRQLDDTVAAELGTLPGVEAVFPKMKFTFPSRGWGGKKFLGKDMWFELIADGVDPSLVAPELPDPTVFHDPDAPKACGATAECGEGRICEGGACIGQTCSYVDDESAAGCPGETYCAEDTGRCERPVPAIVSHHLLELYNGSLSTAFASTARKLPRLSQGAILGFQINVTFGKSFLGTSQQGKPITRRVKLVGFSDKAITLGATLPLDYVKRLNARFNGEQAARTYQSMLLQVKDQGQVPRLAKQVKDAGFELADKTERAEQAGMLINIITLVFSLISVIIVGIAAVNISHTFFMIVFQRKREIGVLRAVGASRNDVRALILTEAGTIGLIAGATGALLGFGAARAADLLSGNLPDFPYKPDTFFAFPWWLWPTAVGFAALFCLFGAFFPANAAARLEPAEALTN
;
A
#
# COMPACT_ATOMS: atom_id res chain seq x y z
N MET A 1 -51.57 -18.87 -12.21
CA MET A 1 -51.65 -17.60 -13.02
C MET A 1 -50.45 -17.46 -13.90
N LYS A 2 -50.57 -16.81 -15.11
CA LYS A 2 -49.41 -16.52 -15.98
C LYS A 2 -48.50 -15.44 -15.34
N ALA A 3 -47.18 -15.56 -15.42
CA ALA A 3 -46.23 -14.61 -14.81
C ALA A 3 -46.49 -13.13 -15.16
N GLY A 4 -46.90 -12.85 -16.40
CA GLY A 4 -47.24 -11.49 -16.82
C GLY A 4 -48.47 -10.88 -16.11
N ALA A 5 -49.44 -11.70 -15.69
CA ALA A 5 -50.61 -11.24 -14.94
C ALA A 5 -50.20 -10.88 -13.49
N ILE A 6 -49.28 -11.63 -12.88
CA ILE A 6 -48.74 -11.32 -11.54
C ILE A 6 -47.99 -9.97 -11.55
N PHE A 7 -47.12 -9.74 -12.54
CA PHE A 7 -46.38 -8.49 -12.65
C PHE A 7 -47.28 -7.27 -12.91
N SER A 8 -48.33 -7.42 -13.71
CA SER A 8 -49.31 -6.36 -13.92
C SER A 8 -50.07 -6.01 -12.67
N LEU A 9 -50.47 -6.98 -11.83
CA LEU A 9 -51.13 -6.78 -10.55
C LEU A 9 -50.17 -6.10 -9.54
N VAL A 10 -48.91 -6.53 -9.48
CA VAL A 10 -47.90 -5.89 -8.58
C VAL A 10 -47.72 -4.42 -8.94
N ARG A 11 -47.62 -4.07 -10.22
CA ARG A 11 -47.50 -2.67 -10.67
C ARG A 11 -48.73 -1.84 -10.27
N GLN A 12 -49.95 -2.37 -10.42
CA GLN A 12 -51.17 -1.67 -10.03
C GLN A 12 -51.23 -1.49 -8.51
N ASN A 13 -50.83 -2.49 -7.73
CA ASN A 13 -50.81 -2.44 -6.27
C ASN A 13 -49.79 -1.43 -5.75
N ALA A 14 -48.58 -1.37 -6.31
CA ALA A 14 -47.57 -0.39 -5.97
C ALA A 14 -48.03 1.05 -6.23
N ALA A 15 -48.79 1.27 -7.33
CA ALA A 15 -49.35 2.57 -7.65
C ALA A 15 -50.44 3.03 -6.70
N ARG A 16 -51.23 2.08 -6.13
CA ARG A 16 -52.34 2.35 -5.24
C ARG A 16 -51.93 2.65 -3.80
N SER A 17 -50.83 2.06 -3.32
CA SER A 17 -50.36 2.17 -1.92
C SER A 17 -48.95 2.74 -1.77
N LYS A 18 -48.67 3.85 -2.47
CA LYS A 18 -47.34 4.50 -2.49
C LYS A 18 -46.74 4.76 -1.12
N LYS A 19 -47.52 5.22 -0.14
CA LYS A 19 -47.04 5.50 1.22
C LYS A 19 -46.52 4.25 1.93
N ASN A 20 -47.29 3.15 1.87
CA ASN A 20 -46.91 1.91 2.55
C ASN A 20 -45.67 1.29 1.86
N PHE A 21 -45.60 1.40 0.54
CA PHE A 21 -44.45 0.95 -0.25
C PHE A 21 -43.16 1.71 0.13
N LEU A 22 -43.23 3.06 0.23
CA LEU A 22 -42.12 3.90 0.63
C LEU A 22 -41.66 3.63 2.07
N MET A 23 -42.62 3.51 3.00
CA MET A 23 -42.31 3.25 4.43
C MET A 23 -41.69 1.86 4.62
N SER A 24 -42.19 0.84 3.92
CA SER A 24 -41.61 -0.50 3.96
C SER A 24 -40.18 -0.57 3.36
N GLY A 25 -39.96 0.18 2.29
CA GLY A 25 -38.66 0.21 1.61
C GLY A 25 -37.59 1.04 2.36
N PHE A 26 -38.02 2.04 3.16
CA PHE A 26 -37.11 3.00 3.79
C PHE A 26 -36.02 2.32 4.66
N GLY A 27 -36.40 1.38 5.51
CA GLY A 27 -35.45 0.66 6.35
C GLY A 27 -34.44 -0.15 5.56
N ILE A 28 -34.86 -0.76 4.43
CA ILE A 28 -33.96 -1.48 3.52
C ILE A 28 -33.02 -0.52 2.81
N VAL A 29 -33.52 0.62 2.34
CA VAL A 29 -32.69 1.67 1.70
C VAL A 29 -31.58 2.11 2.65
N VAL A 30 -31.91 2.44 3.91
CA VAL A 30 -30.93 2.86 4.92
C VAL A 30 -29.93 1.74 5.21
N GLY A 31 -30.42 0.50 5.43
CA GLY A 31 -29.53 -0.63 5.72
C GLY A 31 -28.57 -0.94 4.58
N VAL A 32 -29.06 -0.93 3.32
CA VAL A 32 -28.22 -1.16 2.15
C VAL A 32 -27.26 0.00 1.90
N ALA A 33 -27.71 1.25 2.09
CA ALA A 33 -26.82 2.41 1.98
C ALA A 33 -25.67 2.33 3.01
N THR A 34 -25.97 1.96 4.24
CA THR A 34 -24.99 1.75 5.30
C THR A 34 -24.02 0.60 4.94
N PHE A 35 -24.54 -0.50 4.40
CA PHE A 35 -23.74 -1.64 3.95
C PHE A 35 -22.75 -1.24 2.84
N VAL A 36 -23.23 -0.58 1.80
CA VAL A 36 -22.38 -0.14 0.66
C VAL A 36 -21.33 0.89 1.12
N PHE A 37 -21.73 1.82 1.99
CA PHE A 37 -20.83 2.82 2.55
C PHE A 37 -19.68 2.17 3.33
N PHE A 38 -19.96 1.29 4.28
CA PHE A 38 -18.92 0.69 5.13
C PHE A 38 -18.08 -0.35 4.42
N ILE A 39 -18.64 -1.13 3.50
CA ILE A 39 -17.82 -2.03 2.66
C ILE A 39 -16.91 -1.21 1.75
N GLY A 40 -17.44 -0.16 1.12
CA GLY A 40 -16.64 0.75 0.29
C GLY A 40 -15.51 1.43 1.08
N LEU A 41 -15.77 1.85 2.31
CA LEU A 41 -14.76 2.41 3.21
C LEU A 41 -13.70 1.36 3.60
N GLY A 42 -14.12 0.16 3.97
CA GLY A 42 -13.20 -0.93 4.34
C GLY A 42 -12.27 -1.32 3.20
N GLU A 43 -12.81 -1.51 1.99
CA GLU A 43 -12.02 -1.81 0.80
C GLU A 43 -11.11 -0.64 0.39
N GLY A 44 -11.57 0.60 0.54
CA GLY A 44 -10.77 1.80 0.28
C GLY A 44 -9.59 1.93 1.24
N ILE A 45 -9.83 1.82 2.55
CA ILE A 45 -8.77 1.86 3.57
C ILE A 45 -7.78 0.71 3.34
N LYS A 46 -8.28 -0.51 3.06
CA LYS A 46 -7.43 -1.65 2.75
C LYS A 46 -6.52 -1.38 1.56
N HIS A 47 -7.05 -0.79 0.49
CA HIS A 47 -6.29 -0.44 -0.70
C HIS A 47 -5.19 0.60 -0.40
N VAL A 48 -5.49 1.61 0.42
CA VAL A 48 -4.52 2.64 0.83
C VAL A 48 -3.45 2.06 1.75
N VAL A 49 -3.86 1.36 2.80
CA VAL A 49 -2.94 0.80 3.79
C VAL A 49 -2.04 -0.25 3.15
N LEU A 50 -2.60 -1.21 2.42
CA LEU A 50 -1.82 -2.30 1.82
C LEU A 50 -1.15 -1.90 0.49
N GLY A 51 -1.63 -0.86 -0.20
CA GLY A 51 -1.09 -0.44 -1.49
C GLY A 51 -0.10 0.72 -1.42
N LYS A 52 -0.35 1.73 -0.56
CA LYS A 52 0.50 2.93 -0.47
C LYS A 52 1.43 2.92 0.76
N ILE A 53 0.95 2.45 1.91
CA ILE A 53 1.76 2.45 3.15
C ILE A 53 2.62 1.19 3.23
N PHE A 54 2.07 0.06 2.83
CA PHE A 54 2.76 -1.22 2.78
C PHE A 54 2.70 -1.74 1.34
N ILE A 55 3.87 -1.94 0.73
CA ILE A 55 3.95 -2.50 -0.62
C ILE A 55 3.42 -3.94 -0.58
N ALA A 56 2.21 -4.12 -1.06
CA ALA A 56 1.39 -5.31 -0.81
C ALA A 56 1.93 -6.63 -1.37
N ASN A 57 2.86 -6.57 -2.33
CA ASN A 57 3.46 -7.74 -2.98
C ASN A 57 4.93 -7.94 -2.60
N GLN A 58 5.37 -7.37 -1.47
CA GLN A 58 6.75 -7.49 -1.00
C GLN A 58 6.79 -7.93 0.45
N ILE A 59 7.72 -8.82 0.76
CA ILE A 59 8.02 -9.30 2.11
C ILE A 59 9.47 -8.92 2.41
N GLU A 60 9.68 -8.08 3.41
CA GLU A 60 11.04 -7.79 3.87
C GLU A 60 11.38 -8.71 5.04
N ILE A 61 12.48 -9.44 4.88
CA ILE A 61 13.00 -10.40 5.85
C ILE A 61 14.22 -9.80 6.51
N VAL A 62 14.30 -9.96 7.82
CA VAL A 62 15.47 -9.59 8.62
C VAL A 62 16.02 -10.83 9.32
N ARG A 63 17.28 -10.75 9.71
CA ARG A 63 17.89 -11.77 10.55
C ARG A 63 17.19 -11.77 11.91
N ARG A 64 16.85 -12.93 12.42
CA ARG A 64 16.32 -13.08 13.77
C ARG A 64 17.33 -12.57 14.78
N THR A 65 16.99 -11.49 15.46
CA THR A 65 17.76 -10.97 16.60
C THR A 65 17.05 -11.36 17.88
N PHE A 66 17.68 -12.16 18.72
CA PHE A 66 17.18 -12.32 20.08
C PHE A 66 17.39 -11.00 20.81
N ASP A 67 16.31 -10.39 21.25
CA ASP A 67 16.30 -9.12 22.00
C ASP A 67 16.65 -9.39 23.47
N THR A 68 17.87 -9.86 23.72
CA THR A 68 18.40 -10.08 25.08
C THR A 68 19.23 -8.91 25.58
N GLY A 69 19.34 -7.82 24.81
CA GLY A 69 20.14 -6.65 25.19
C GLY A 69 21.65 -6.90 25.35
N ILE A 70 22.12 -8.13 25.09
CA ILE A 70 23.51 -8.57 25.25
C ILE A 70 23.98 -9.23 23.94
N THR A 71 24.48 -8.41 23.05
CA THR A 71 24.80 -8.75 21.64
C THR A 71 26.01 -9.69 21.42
N GLN A 72 26.64 -10.25 22.47
CA GLN A 72 27.83 -11.11 22.31
C GLN A 72 27.74 -12.49 22.94
N THR A 73 26.72 -12.82 23.69
CA THR A 73 26.62 -14.12 24.42
C THR A 73 25.91 -15.22 23.65
N ASP A 74 25.13 -14.92 22.62
CA ASP A 74 24.32 -15.93 21.93
C ASP A 74 25.18 -16.89 21.09
N SER A 75 26.33 -16.44 20.61
CA SER A 75 27.29 -17.29 19.90
C SER A 75 28.04 -18.27 20.82
N PHE A 76 28.14 -17.97 22.11
CA PHE A 76 28.86 -18.80 23.10
C PHE A 76 28.01 -19.96 23.66
N LEU A 77 26.69 -19.79 23.72
CA LEU A 77 25.78 -20.77 24.29
C LEU A 77 25.21 -21.78 23.27
N GLY A 78 25.47 -21.59 21.98
CA GLY A 78 25.00 -22.49 20.92
C GLY A 78 23.46 -22.63 20.83
N ILE A 79 22.72 -21.69 21.42
CA ILE A 79 21.26 -21.68 21.45
C ILE A 79 20.76 -20.86 20.29
N GLY A 80 20.38 -21.54 19.20
CA GLY A 80 19.75 -20.95 18.05
C GLY A 80 20.73 -20.20 17.13
N GLY A 81 21.39 -20.92 16.23
CA GLY A 81 22.16 -20.31 15.14
C GLY A 81 21.29 -19.38 14.32
N THR A 82 21.44 -18.07 14.53
CA THR A 82 20.80 -17.07 13.67
C THR A 82 21.43 -17.20 12.28
N ARG A 83 20.67 -17.74 11.34
CA ARG A 83 21.13 -17.93 9.96
C ARG A 83 21.46 -16.57 9.37
N GLN A 84 22.69 -16.38 8.90
CA GLN A 84 23.10 -15.14 8.27
C GLN A 84 22.41 -14.99 6.91
N LEU A 85 22.05 -13.76 6.57
CA LEU A 85 21.52 -13.42 5.26
C LEU A 85 22.71 -13.19 4.33
N ASP A 86 22.94 -14.13 3.42
CA ASP A 86 24.01 -14.12 2.42
C ASP A 86 23.50 -14.51 1.03
N ASP A 87 24.39 -14.60 0.05
CA ASP A 87 23.99 -14.95 -1.32
C ASP A 87 23.40 -16.37 -1.41
N THR A 88 23.76 -17.28 -0.51
CA THR A 88 23.21 -18.66 -0.49
C THR A 88 21.76 -18.67 -0.03
N VAL A 89 21.46 -17.86 0.97
CA VAL A 89 20.08 -17.67 1.47
C VAL A 89 19.24 -16.95 0.43
N ALA A 90 19.80 -15.94 -0.26
CA ALA A 90 19.08 -15.26 -1.34
C ALA A 90 18.69 -16.23 -2.48
N ALA A 91 19.60 -17.12 -2.87
CA ALA A 91 19.33 -18.14 -3.88
C ALA A 91 18.26 -19.13 -3.41
N GLU A 92 18.32 -19.60 -2.17
CA GLU A 92 17.32 -20.51 -1.59
C GLU A 92 15.93 -19.89 -1.56
N LEU A 93 15.82 -18.65 -1.06
CA LEU A 93 14.53 -17.93 -1.00
C LEU A 93 13.95 -17.67 -2.40
N GLY A 94 14.81 -17.49 -3.40
CA GLY A 94 14.40 -17.36 -4.80
C GLY A 94 13.76 -18.62 -5.39
N THR A 95 14.00 -19.82 -4.79
CA THR A 95 13.39 -21.07 -5.25
C THR A 95 11.99 -21.30 -4.66
N LEU A 96 11.55 -20.50 -3.70
CA LEU A 96 10.25 -20.67 -3.07
C LEU A 96 9.10 -20.40 -4.07
N PRO A 97 8.06 -21.27 -4.08
CA PRO A 97 6.94 -21.11 -4.99
C PRO A 97 6.18 -19.82 -4.69
N GLY A 98 6.05 -18.94 -5.68
CA GLY A 98 5.38 -17.64 -5.56
C GLY A 98 6.32 -16.45 -5.39
N VAL A 99 7.62 -16.67 -5.17
CA VAL A 99 8.64 -15.63 -5.23
C VAL A 99 8.97 -15.32 -6.68
N GLU A 100 9.00 -14.04 -7.03
CA GLU A 100 9.38 -13.53 -8.35
C GLU A 100 10.86 -13.16 -8.39
N ALA A 101 11.31 -12.43 -7.37
CA ALA A 101 12.68 -11.98 -7.22
C ALA A 101 13.04 -11.77 -5.74
N VAL A 102 14.33 -11.84 -5.44
CA VAL A 102 14.89 -11.56 -4.11
C VAL A 102 15.92 -10.45 -4.26
N PHE A 103 15.72 -9.37 -3.49
CA PHE A 103 16.59 -8.20 -3.51
C PHE A 103 17.29 -8.03 -2.17
N PRO A 104 18.58 -8.35 -2.07
CA PRO A 104 19.36 -8.10 -0.87
C PRO A 104 19.52 -6.61 -0.59
N LYS A 105 19.47 -6.23 0.70
CA LYS A 105 19.78 -4.89 1.19
C LYS A 105 20.95 -4.94 2.16
N MET A 106 21.89 -4.02 1.99
CA MET A 106 23.09 -3.96 2.79
C MET A 106 23.30 -2.58 3.38
N LYS A 107 23.38 -2.46 4.70
CA LYS A 107 23.69 -1.18 5.36
C LYS A 107 25.18 -0.88 5.34
N PHE A 108 25.52 0.40 5.47
CA PHE A 108 26.88 0.79 5.83
C PHE A 108 27.23 0.22 7.20
N THR A 109 28.40 -0.41 7.29
CA THR A 109 28.96 -0.93 8.53
C THR A 109 30.10 -0.07 9.08
N PHE A 110 30.31 1.10 8.50
CA PHE A 110 31.37 2.02 8.80
C PHE A 110 30.81 3.46 8.94
N PRO A 111 31.51 4.33 9.71
CA PRO A 111 31.08 5.71 9.91
C PRO A 111 31.26 6.54 8.63
N SER A 112 30.29 7.42 8.35
CA SER A 112 30.34 8.33 7.21
C SER A 112 29.64 9.66 7.50
N ARG A 113 30.16 10.74 6.93
CA ARG A 113 29.61 12.07 7.06
C ARG A 113 29.49 12.77 5.72
N GLY A 114 28.43 13.53 5.54
CA GLY A 114 28.23 14.38 4.38
C GLY A 114 28.35 15.85 4.69
N TRP A 115 28.70 16.65 3.69
CA TRP A 115 28.58 18.10 3.75
C TRP A 115 28.15 18.66 2.39
N GLY A 116 27.44 19.78 2.47
CA GLY A 116 26.94 20.47 1.30
C GLY A 116 25.71 21.32 1.64
N GLY A 117 25.06 21.82 0.64
CA GLY A 117 23.83 22.57 0.79
C GLY A 117 23.97 24.07 0.57
N LYS A 118 25.18 24.60 0.34
CA LYS A 118 25.45 26.04 0.14
C LYS A 118 24.51 26.67 -0.91
N LYS A 119 24.25 25.96 -2.01
CA LYS A 119 23.37 26.45 -3.07
C LYS A 119 21.91 26.64 -2.63
N PHE A 120 21.40 25.81 -1.72
CA PHE A 120 20.02 25.85 -1.24
C PHE A 120 19.86 26.54 0.11
N LEU A 121 20.83 26.34 1.02
CA LEU A 121 20.76 26.78 2.42
C LEU A 121 21.62 28.02 2.68
N GLY A 122 22.37 28.48 1.67
CA GLY A 122 23.30 29.61 1.77
C GLY A 122 24.56 29.32 2.56
N LYS A 123 24.71 28.11 3.12
CA LYS A 123 25.91 27.60 3.82
C LYS A 123 25.96 26.10 3.70
N ASP A 124 27.18 25.54 3.81
CA ASP A 124 27.36 24.11 3.91
C ASP A 124 26.93 23.61 5.30
N MET A 125 26.18 22.52 5.30
CA MET A 125 25.80 21.80 6.50
C MET A 125 26.57 20.48 6.54
N TRP A 126 26.95 20.11 7.74
CA TRP A 126 27.59 18.83 8.03
C TRP A 126 26.59 17.93 8.73
N PHE A 127 26.53 16.65 8.32
CA PHE A 127 25.61 15.68 8.90
C PHE A 127 26.22 14.28 8.88
N GLU A 128 25.79 13.43 9.83
CA GLU A 128 26.05 12.00 9.77
C GLU A 128 25.26 11.41 8.62
N LEU A 129 25.93 10.62 7.76
CA LEU A 129 25.26 9.95 6.69
C LEU A 129 24.93 8.52 7.09
N ILE A 130 23.64 8.22 7.17
CA ILE A 130 23.12 6.85 7.25
C ILE A 130 22.81 6.42 5.81
N ALA A 131 23.32 5.28 5.41
CA ALA A 131 23.07 4.79 4.06
C ALA A 131 22.93 3.26 4.01
N ASP A 132 22.24 2.81 2.96
CA ASP A 132 22.17 1.41 2.59
C ASP A 132 22.48 1.21 1.08
N GLY A 133 22.59 -0.03 0.68
CA GLY A 133 22.74 -0.44 -0.71
C GLY A 133 21.63 -1.37 -1.13
N VAL A 134 21.06 -1.13 -2.32
CA VAL A 134 20.05 -1.98 -2.93
C VAL A 134 20.44 -2.33 -4.37
N ASP A 135 19.91 -3.44 -4.84
CA ASP A 135 20.06 -3.82 -6.25
C ASP A 135 19.40 -2.76 -7.16
N PRO A 136 20.10 -2.27 -8.19
CA PRO A 136 19.54 -1.29 -9.11
C PRO A 136 18.20 -1.69 -9.73
N SER A 137 18.00 -2.96 -10.03
CA SER A 137 16.77 -3.46 -10.65
C SER A 137 15.54 -3.31 -9.77
N LEU A 138 15.72 -3.27 -8.43
CA LEU A 138 14.64 -3.05 -7.47
C LEU A 138 14.00 -1.66 -7.63
N VAL A 139 14.79 -0.64 -7.87
CA VAL A 139 14.39 0.77 -7.88
C VAL A 139 14.25 1.34 -9.29
N ALA A 140 14.81 0.68 -10.30
CA ALA A 140 14.77 1.11 -11.69
C ALA A 140 13.38 1.55 -12.20
N PRO A 141 12.26 0.85 -11.88
CA PRO A 141 10.94 1.25 -12.35
C PRO A 141 10.43 2.58 -11.77
N GLU A 142 11.02 3.06 -10.65
CA GLU A 142 10.61 4.28 -9.95
C GLU A 142 11.47 5.49 -10.32
N LEU A 143 12.59 5.26 -11.03
CA LEU A 143 13.54 6.31 -11.38
C LEU A 143 13.20 6.99 -12.71
N PRO A 144 13.42 8.32 -12.81
CA PRO A 144 13.27 9.04 -14.07
C PRO A 144 14.14 8.47 -15.20
N ASP A 145 15.35 8.03 -14.87
CA ASP A 145 16.26 7.32 -15.78
C ASP A 145 16.80 6.07 -15.07
N PRO A 146 16.30 4.87 -15.45
CA PRO A 146 16.73 3.61 -14.85
C PRO A 146 18.22 3.30 -15.00
N THR A 147 18.89 3.92 -15.97
CA THR A 147 20.29 3.58 -16.32
C THR A 147 21.33 4.28 -15.46
N VAL A 148 20.94 5.31 -14.69
CA VAL A 148 21.88 6.12 -13.90
C VAL A 148 22.22 5.51 -12.55
N PHE A 149 21.35 4.66 -11.99
CA PHE A 149 21.54 4.08 -10.66
C PHE A 149 22.32 2.75 -10.74
N HIS A 150 23.61 2.85 -10.97
CA HIS A 150 24.54 1.73 -10.98
C HIS A 150 25.87 2.14 -10.34
N ASP A 151 26.74 1.16 -10.03
CA ASP A 151 28.07 1.42 -9.49
C ASP A 151 28.93 2.19 -10.52
N PRO A 152 29.29 3.46 -10.25
CA PRO A 152 30.06 4.27 -11.21
C PRO A 152 31.49 3.75 -11.40
N ASP A 153 32.03 3.02 -10.40
CA ASP A 153 33.39 2.52 -10.38
C ASP A 153 33.47 1.01 -10.65
N ALA A 154 32.37 0.42 -11.15
CA ALA A 154 32.37 -0.99 -11.53
C ALA A 154 33.57 -1.27 -12.50
N PRO A 155 34.35 -2.32 -12.25
CA PRO A 155 35.44 -2.70 -13.15
C PRO A 155 34.90 -2.95 -14.56
N LYS A 156 35.40 -2.21 -15.54
CA LYS A 156 35.06 -2.39 -16.95
C LYS A 156 36.30 -2.68 -17.74
N ALA A 157 36.36 -3.85 -18.37
CA ALA A 157 37.42 -4.19 -19.30
C ALA A 157 37.32 -3.33 -20.58
N CYS A 158 38.45 -3.01 -21.19
CA CYS A 158 38.51 -2.20 -22.39
C CYS A 158 39.66 -2.63 -23.31
N GLY A 159 39.44 -2.46 -24.62
CA GLY A 159 40.48 -2.54 -25.64
C GLY A 159 40.94 -1.14 -26.11
N ALA A 160 40.06 -0.13 -26.00
CA ALA A 160 40.33 1.23 -26.41
C ALA A 160 39.70 2.25 -25.45
N THR A 161 40.30 3.46 -25.36
CA THR A 161 39.81 4.54 -24.51
C THR A 161 38.37 4.97 -24.83
N ALA A 162 37.95 4.91 -26.09
CA ALA A 162 36.61 5.22 -26.53
C ALA A 162 35.52 4.36 -25.87
N GLU A 163 35.83 3.18 -25.37
CA GLU A 163 34.92 2.26 -24.69
C GLU A 163 34.68 2.64 -23.24
N CYS A 164 35.51 3.50 -22.67
CA CYS A 164 35.46 3.82 -21.24
C CYS A 164 34.47 4.97 -20.89
N GLY A 165 34.06 5.77 -21.91
CA GLY A 165 33.20 6.92 -21.73
C GLY A 165 33.93 8.15 -21.15
N GLU A 166 33.19 9.23 -20.87
CA GLU A 166 33.75 10.52 -20.46
C GLU A 166 34.59 10.43 -19.19
N GLY A 167 35.75 11.12 -19.20
CA GLY A 167 36.65 11.22 -18.06
C GLY A 167 37.42 9.96 -17.70
N ARG A 168 37.33 8.89 -18.51
CA ARG A 168 38.05 7.61 -18.29
C ARG A 168 38.90 7.23 -19.50
N ILE A 169 40.03 6.61 -19.22
CA ILE A 169 40.97 6.07 -20.21
C ILE A 169 41.15 4.58 -20.02
N CYS A 170 41.51 3.88 -21.09
CA CYS A 170 41.86 2.47 -21.04
C CYS A 170 43.36 2.33 -20.71
N GLU A 171 43.68 1.83 -19.52
CA GLU A 171 45.04 1.57 -19.07
C GLU A 171 45.12 0.17 -18.48
N GLY A 172 46.06 -0.64 -18.94
CA GLY A 172 46.21 -2.01 -18.48
C GLY A 172 45.01 -2.93 -18.78
N GLY A 173 44.18 -2.62 -19.80
CA GLY A 173 42.98 -3.39 -20.14
C GLY A 173 41.76 -3.07 -19.26
N ALA A 174 41.85 -2.05 -18.43
CA ALA A 174 40.74 -1.60 -17.57
C ALA A 174 40.46 -0.10 -17.73
N CYS A 175 39.20 0.28 -17.64
CA CYS A 175 38.79 1.68 -17.67
C CYS A 175 39.04 2.35 -16.31
N ILE A 176 39.98 3.29 -16.29
CA ILE A 176 40.35 4.09 -15.10
C ILE A 176 40.11 5.58 -15.34
N GLY A 177 39.98 6.37 -14.28
CA GLY A 177 39.82 7.82 -14.38
C GLY A 177 41.04 8.49 -15.01
N GLN A 178 40.83 9.45 -15.89
CA GLN A 178 41.88 10.31 -16.43
C GLN A 178 42.57 11.08 -15.30
N THR A 179 43.87 11.31 -15.38
CA THR A 179 44.60 12.13 -14.39
C THR A 179 44.12 13.56 -14.42
N CYS A 180 44.01 14.17 -13.25
CA CYS A 180 43.60 15.55 -13.06
C CYS A 180 44.34 16.22 -11.92
N SER A 181 44.24 17.55 -11.83
CA SER A 181 44.78 18.32 -10.70
C SER A 181 43.65 18.82 -9.85
N TYR A 182 43.58 18.38 -8.59
CA TYR A 182 42.61 18.89 -7.62
C TYR A 182 43.00 20.30 -7.25
N VAL A 183 42.06 21.24 -7.36
CA VAL A 183 42.22 22.64 -6.98
C VAL A 183 41.36 23.00 -5.80
N ASP A 184 40.06 22.76 -5.92
CA ASP A 184 39.08 22.92 -4.85
C ASP A 184 37.77 22.14 -5.21
N ASP A 185 36.81 22.13 -4.28
CA ASP A 185 35.55 21.40 -4.46
C ASP A 185 34.64 21.96 -5.60
N GLU A 186 34.87 23.20 -6.05
CA GLU A 186 34.07 23.87 -7.08
C GLU A 186 34.73 23.83 -8.46
N SER A 187 36.06 23.70 -8.53
CA SER A 187 36.83 23.74 -9.76
C SER A 187 37.39 22.37 -10.14
N ALA A 188 36.73 21.68 -11.06
CA ALA A 188 37.22 20.42 -11.64
C ALA A 188 38.15 20.74 -12.82
N ALA A 189 39.38 21.18 -12.57
CA ALA A 189 40.34 21.41 -13.65
C ALA A 189 40.76 20.08 -14.28
N GLY A 190 40.38 19.87 -15.55
CA GLY A 190 40.82 18.74 -16.36
C GLY A 190 39.89 17.54 -16.40
N CYS A 191 38.72 17.57 -15.78
CA CYS A 191 37.72 16.53 -15.87
C CYS A 191 36.59 16.91 -16.81
N PRO A 192 36.30 16.14 -17.87
CA PRO A 192 35.25 16.43 -18.82
C PRO A 192 33.85 16.01 -18.27
N GLY A 193 32.81 16.66 -18.79
CA GLY A 193 31.42 16.31 -18.51
C GLY A 193 31.02 16.45 -17.05
N GLU A 194 30.31 15.48 -16.52
CA GLU A 194 29.85 15.45 -15.12
C GLU A 194 30.87 14.82 -14.15
N THR A 195 32.11 14.54 -14.61
CA THR A 195 33.15 13.99 -13.73
C THR A 195 33.86 15.07 -12.92
N TYR A 196 34.45 14.70 -11.79
CA TYR A 196 35.18 15.59 -10.91
C TYR A 196 36.54 14.98 -10.53
N CYS A 197 37.47 15.84 -10.18
CA CYS A 197 38.79 15.39 -9.74
C CYS A 197 38.73 14.94 -8.26
N ALA A 198 39.00 13.66 -8.02
CA ALA A 198 39.08 13.13 -6.66
C ALA A 198 40.43 13.46 -6.02
N GLU A 199 40.39 14.08 -4.80
CA GLU A 199 41.58 14.53 -4.09
C GLU A 199 42.58 13.39 -3.76
N ASP A 200 42.04 12.22 -3.38
CA ASP A 200 42.85 11.07 -2.93
C ASP A 200 43.48 10.27 -4.07
N THR A 201 42.90 10.30 -5.25
CA THR A 201 43.38 9.53 -6.41
C THR A 201 44.07 10.39 -7.48
N GLY A 202 43.78 11.72 -7.50
CA GLY A 202 44.21 12.61 -8.58
C GLY A 202 43.64 12.20 -9.94
N ARG A 203 42.44 11.55 -9.93
CA ARG A 203 41.76 11.05 -11.14
C ARG A 203 40.35 11.55 -11.23
N CYS A 204 39.87 11.68 -12.46
CA CYS A 204 38.49 12.02 -12.72
C CYS A 204 37.58 10.85 -12.37
N GLU A 205 36.64 11.11 -11.46
CA GLU A 205 35.65 10.15 -10.99
C GLU A 205 34.25 10.63 -11.31
N ARG A 206 33.29 9.70 -11.44
CA ARG A 206 31.88 10.00 -11.60
C ARG A 206 31.23 10.15 -10.24
N PRO A 207 30.26 11.07 -10.07
CA PRO A 207 29.48 11.13 -8.85
C PRO A 207 28.78 9.80 -8.59
N VAL A 208 28.76 9.36 -7.34
CA VAL A 208 28.05 8.16 -6.93
C VAL A 208 26.54 8.47 -6.93
N PRO A 209 25.73 7.73 -7.69
CA PRO A 209 24.30 7.96 -7.72
C PRO A 209 23.67 7.53 -6.40
N ALA A 210 22.80 8.38 -5.89
CA ALA A 210 22.01 8.11 -4.67
C ALA A 210 20.54 8.37 -4.91
N ILE A 211 19.71 7.63 -4.21
CA ILE A 211 18.28 7.87 -4.11
C ILE A 211 17.90 8.09 -2.65
N VAL A 212 16.81 8.80 -2.43
CA VAL A 212 16.24 9.02 -1.09
C VAL A 212 14.75 8.65 -1.08
N SER A 213 14.21 8.41 0.12
CA SER A 213 12.78 8.13 0.24
C SER A 213 11.94 9.41 0.07
N HIS A 214 10.72 9.26 -0.44
CA HIS A 214 9.74 10.36 -0.45
C HIS A 214 9.47 10.89 0.96
N HIS A 215 9.47 10.00 1.95
CA HIS A 215 9.28 10.35 3.35
C HIS A 215 10.34 11.34 3.89
N LEU A 216 11.59 11.22 3.46
CA LEU A 216 12.65 12.15 3.84
C LEU A 216 12.35 13.59 3.37
N LEU A 217 11.82 13.73 2.14
CA LEU A 217 11.42 15.02 1.59
C LEU A 217 10.19 15.60 2.32
N GLU A 218 9.23 14.75 2.64
CA GLU A 218 8.05 15.14 3.42
C GLU A 218 8.42 15.57 4.84
N LEU A 219 9.33 14.85 5.49
CA LEU A 219 9.84 15.19 6.81
C LEU A 219 10.57 16.56 6.78
N TYR A 220 11.37 16.81 5.75
CA TYR A 220 12.01 18.10 5.56
C TYR A 220 10.96 19.22 5.40
N ASN A 221 10.00 19.06 4.49
CA ASN A 221 8.99 20.07 4.20
C ASN A 221 7.98 20.27 5.34
N GLY A 222 7.61 19.21 6.04
CA GLY A 222 6.62 19.25 7.12
C GLY A 222 7.20 19.71 8.46
N SER A 223 8.33 19.16 8.87
CA SER A 223 8.88 19.38 10.20
C SER A 223 10.03 20.39 10.22
N LEU A 224 11.05 20.20 9.38
CA LEU A 224 12.25 21.05 9.40
C LEU A 224 11.96 22.45 8.84
N SER A 225 11.31 22.57 7.69
CA SER A 225 11.01 23.87 7.09
C SER A 225 10.08 24.72 7.97
N THR A 226 9.15 24.07 8.68
CA THR A 226 8.22 24.74 9.61
C THR A 226 8.86 25.10 10.93
N ALA A 227 9.72 24.26 11.50
CA ALA A 227 10.47 24.55 12.73
C ALA A 227 11.37 25.77 12.58
N PHE A 228 11.92 26.00 11.38
CA PHE A 228 12.75 27.17 11.08
C PHE A 228 11.97 28.34 10.47
N ALA A 229 10.65 28.23 10.31
CA ALA A 229 9.81 29.29 9.73
C ALA A 229 9.78 30.59 10.57
N SER A 230 10.00 30.49 11.90
CA SER A 230 10.08 31.62 12.84
C SER A 230 11.46 32.26 12.93
N THR A 231 12.48 31.67 12.33
CA THR A 231 13.85 32.17 12.35
C THR A 231 14.07 33.13 11.16
N ALA A 232 15.00 34.06 11.27
CA ALA A 232 15.30 35.08 10.26
C ALA A 232 15.64 34.52 8.86
N ARG A 233 15.82 33.22 8.72
CA ARG A 233 16.00 32.48 7.46
C ARG A 233 14.95 31.38 7.35
N LYS A 234 13.89 31.68 6.58
CA LYS A 234 12.93 30.66 6.16
C LYS A 234 13.61 29.66 5.24
N LEU A 235 13.63 28.37 5.64
CA LEU A 235 14.07 27.30 4.74
C LEU A 235 13.03 27.16 3.60
N PRO A 236 13.47 27.11 2.32
CA PRO A 236 12.54 26.93 1.22
C PRO A 236 11.90 25.54 1.27
N ARG A 237 10.65 25.43 0.86
CA ARG A 237 10.06 24.12 0.57
C ARG A 237 10.72 23.55 -0.69
N LEU A 238 11.11 22.29 -0.62
CA LEU A 238 11.78 21.60 -1.69
C LEU A 238 10.78 20.75 -2.46
N SER A 239 10.75 20.86 -3.78
CA SER A 239 10.05 19.93 -4.65
C SER A 239 11.03 18.84 -5.13
N GLN A 240 10.50 17.68 -5.51
CA GLN A 240 11.32 16.58 -6.04
C GLN A 240 12.19 17.04 -7.21
N GLY A 241 11.60 17.75 -8.20
CA GLY A 241 12.33 18.25 -9.36
C GLY A 241 13.41 19.27 -9.04
N ALA A 242 13.27 20.03 -7.94
CA ALA A 242 14.25 21.06 -7.56
C ALA A 242 15.53 20.48 -6.95
N ILE A 243 15.45 19.28 -6.37
CA ILE A 243 16.61 18.63 -5.73
C ILE A 243 17.18 17.47 -6.53
N LEU A 244 16.56 17.05 -7.63
CA LEU A 244 17.16 16.12 -8.57
C LEU A 244 18.45 16.72 -9.16
N GLY A 245 19.52 15.91 -9.21
CA GLY A 245 20.85 16.35 -9.64
C GLY A 245 21.67 17.05 -8.56
N PHE A 246 21.10 17.23 -7.34
CA PHE A 246 21.84 17.81 -6.22
C PHE A 246 23.02 16.92 -5.83
N GLN A 247 24.15 17.56 -5.60
CA GLN A 247 25.39 16.89 -5.23
C GLN A 247 25.85 17.32 -3.83
N ILE A 248 26.33 16.35 -3.07
CA ILE A 248 26.96 16.53 -1.77
C ILE A 248 28.30 15.81 -1.76
N ASN A 249 29.22 16.30 -0.95
CA ASN A 249 30.46 15.59 -0.66
C ASN A 249 30.25 14.67 0.54
N VAL A 250 30.71 13.43 0.43
CA VAL A 250 30.62 12.42 1.48
C VAL A 250 31.99 11.84 1.77
N THR A 251 32.41 11.91 3.03
CA THR A 251 33.59 11.20 3.52
C THR A 251 33.15 9.85 4.08
N PHE A 252 33.57 8.77 3.44
CA PHE A 252 33.39 7.41 3.90
C PHE A 252 34.56 6.97 4.78
N GLY A 253 34.27 6.22 5.83
CA GLY A 253 35.23 5.73 6.81
C GLY A 253 35.56 6.73 7.93
N LYS A 254 34.92 7.90 7.97
CA LYS A 254 35.06 8.90 9.04
C LYS A 254 33.76 9.68 9.24
N SER A 255 33.36 9.86 10.49
CA SER A 255 32.22 10.66 10.89
C SER A 255 32.53 11.52 12.13
N PHE A 256 31.52 12.19 12.69
CA PHE A 256 31.66 12.88 13.94
C PHE A 256 31.75 11.91 15.15
N LEU A 257 31.20 10.69 14.98
CA LEU A 257 31.18 9.66 16.02
C LEU A 257 32.45 8.81 16.04
N GLY A 258 33.25 8.81 14.97
CA GLY A 258 34.48 8.03 14.92
C GLY A 258 35.06 7.86 13.52
N THR A 259 36.12 7.08 13.47
CA THR A 259 36.82 6.71 12.24
C THR A 259 36.87 5.18 12.13
N SER A 260 36.75 4.65 10.91
CA SER A 260 36.87 3.22 10.67
C SER A 260 38.25 2.70 11.12
N GLN A 261 38.26 1.48 11.64
CA GLN A 261 39.50 0.83 12.07
C GLN A 261 40.33 0.33 10.88
N GLN A 262 39.69 0.06 9.75
CA GLN A 262 40.35 -0.40 8.53
C GLN A 262 40.14 0.62 7.40
N GLY A 263 41.07 0.67 6.49
CA GLY A 263 41.05 1.55 5.31
C GLY A 263 41.27 3.03 5.63
N LYS A 264 41.82 3.77 4.69
CA LYS A 264 41.92 5.24 4.79
C LYS A 264 40.58 5.86 4.39
N PRO A 265 40.07 6.88 5.12
CA PRO A 265 38.88 7.62 4.70
C PRO A 265 39.02 8.15 3.27
N ILE A 266 37.94 8.11 2.52
CA ILE A 266 37.86 8.63 1.15
C ILE A 266 36.69 9.59 1.04
N THR A 267 36.86 10.65 0.24
CA THR A 267 35.80 11.60 -0.05
C THR A 267 35.31 11.40 -1.46
N ARG A 268 33.99 11.27 -1.63
CA ARG A 268 33.35 11.12 -2.92
C ARG A 268 32.18 12.07 -3.05
N ARG A 269 31.91 12.49 -4.28
CA ARG A 269 30.74 13.28 -4.62
C ARG A 269 29.57 12.35 -4.85
N VAL A 270 28.46 12.59 -4.15
CA VAL A 270 27.22 11.82 -4.25
C VAL A 270 26.17 12.69 -4.92
N LYS A 271 25.52 12.20 -5.97
CA LYS A 271 24.51 12.89 -6.78
C LYS A 271 23.13 12.27 -6.54
N LEU A 272 22.14 13.06 -6.18
CA LEU A 272 20.75 12.60 -6.05
C LEU A 272 20.15 12.41 -7.44
N VAL A 273 19.81 11.16 -7.78
CA VAL A 273 19.29 10.79 -9.12
C VAL A 273 17.81 10.43 -9.10
N GLY A 274 17.21 10.25 -7.93
CA GLY A 274 15.78 9.89 -7.87
C GLY A 274 15.26 9.72 -6.45
N PHE A 275 13.99 9.34 -6.41
CA PHE A 275 13.24 9.03 -5.19
C PHE A 275 12.65 7.63 -5.31
N SER A 276 12.61 6.89 -4.19
CA SER A 276 11.98 5.58 -4.14
C SER A 276 11.49 5.29 -2.72
N ASP A 277 10.31 4.71 -2.59
CA ASP A 277 9.80 4.26 -1.29
C ASP A 277 10.50 2.98 -0.80
N LYS A 278 11.31 2.35 -1.66
CA LYS A 278 12.17 1.20 -1.34
C LYS A 278 13.52 1.61 -0.77
N ALA A 279 13.87 2.91 -0.87
CA ALA A 279 15.05 3.48 -0.24
C ALA A 279 14.91 3.49 1.29
N ILE A 280 16.06 3.61 1.98
CA ILE A 280 16.06 3.78 3.43
C ILE A 280 15.25 5.02 3.83
N THR A 281 14.41 4.89 4.86
CA THR A 281 13.47 5.94 5.26
C THR A 281 14.16 7.25 5.64
N LEU A 282 15.27 7.16 6.39
CA LEU A 282 16.09 8.29 6.83
C LEU A 282 17.51 8.05 6.39
N GLY A 283 17.93 8.66 5.28
CA GLY A 283 19.28 8.51 4.76
C GLY A 283 19.33 8.48 3.24
N ALA A 284 20.41 7.93 2.70
CA ALA A 284 20.62 7.76 1.27
C ALA A 284 20.78 6.29 0.92
N THR A 285 20.22 5.88 -0.22
CA THR A 285 20.41 4.53 -0.76
C THR A 285 21.29 4.61 -1.99
N LEU A 286 22.31 3.75 -2.04
CA LEU A 286 23.33 3.67 -3.07
C LEU A 286 23.22 2.32 -3.82
N PRO A 287 23.88 2.15 -4.98
CA PRO A 287 23.97 0.86 -5.63
C PRO A 287 24.64 -0.19 -4.74
N LEU A 288 24.05 -1.39 -4.67
CA LEU A 288 24.47 -2.48 -3.78
C LEU A 288 25.97 -2.82 -3.94
N ASP A 289 26.44 -2.93 -5.18
CA ASP A 289 27.83 -3.32 -5.44
C ASP A 289 28.83 -2.27 -4.96
N TYR A 290 28.44 -0.99 -5.03
CA TYR A 290 29.24 0.10 -4.47
C TYR A 290 29.34 -0.02 -2.94
N VAL A 291 28.23 -0.31 -2.27
CA VAL A 291 28.20 -0.50 -0.81
C VAL A 291 28.98 -1.74 -0.40
N LYS A 292 28.89 -2.86 -1.14
CA LYS A 292 29.70 -4.06 -0.90
C LYS A 292 31.20 -3.73 -0.90
N ARG A 293 31.68 -2.99 -1.91
CA ARG A 293 33.09 -2.60 -1.98
C ARG A 293 33.52 -1.69 -0.83
N LEU A 294 32.67 -0.76 -0.41
CA LEU A 294 32.97 0.10 0.74
C LEU A 294 32.99 -0.71 2.05
N ASN A 295 32.03 -1.60 2.27
CA ASN A 295 32.03 -2.48 3.44
C ASN A 295 33.26 -3.38 3.49
N ALA A 296 33.67 -3.96 2.34
CA ALA A 296 34.93 -4.73 2.25
C ALA A 296 36.14 -3.87 2.64
N ARG A 297 36.22 -2.64 2.12
CA ARG A 297 37.33 -1.72 2.37
C ARG A 297 37.46 -1.31 3.84
N PHE A 298 36.35 -1.03 4.51
CA PHE A 298 36.32 -0.42 5.85
C PHE A 298 36.08 -1.41 6.98
N ASN A 299 35.49 -2.59 6.71
CA ASN A 299 35.13 -3.60 7.70
C ASN A 299 35.47 -5.03 7.28
N GLY A 300 36.15 -5.21 6.13
CA GLY A 300 36.60 -6.51 5.66
C GLY A 300 35.56 -7.27 4.84
N GLU A 301 36.02 -8.36 4.18
CA GLU A 301 35.23 -9.16 3.23
C GLU A 301 33.95 -9.76 3.82
N GLN A 302 33.93 -10.10 5.09
CA GLN A 302 32.74 -10.68 5.72
C GLN A 302 31.59 -9.66 5.80
N ALA A 303 31.90 -8.39 6.07
CA ALA A 303 30.91 -7.32 6.06
C ALA A 303 30.32 -7.05 4.67
N ALA A 304 31.04 -7.40 3.62
CA ALA A 304 30.58 -7.29 2.24
C ALA A 304 29.70 -8.46 1.78
N ARG A 305 29.70 -9.58 2.51
CA ARG A 305 28.93 -10.80 2.18
C ARG A 305 27.65 -10.97 3.00
N THR A 306 27.47 -10.15 4.03
CA THR A 306 26.33 -10.27 4.95
C THR A 306 25.34 -9.14 4.71
N TYR A 307 24.08 -9.50 4.46
CA TYR A 307 22.99 -8.57 4.25
C TYR A 307 22.25 -8.24 5.54
N GLN A 308 21.73 -7.04 5.63
CA GLN A 308 20.88 -6.59 6.75
C GLN A 308 19.47 -7.15 6.63
N SER A 309 18.91 -7.07 5.44
CA SER A 309 17.58 -7.57 5.11
C SER A 309 17.53 -8.05 3.67
N MET A 310 16.49 -8.79 3.33
CA MET A 310 16.19 -9.20 1.96
C MET A 310 14.74 -8.89 1.67
N LEU A 311 14.48 -8.31 0.51
CA LEU A 311 13.15 -8.01 0.05
C LEU A 311 12.75 -9.04 -0.99
N LEU A 312 11.70 -9.83 -0.67
CA LEU A 312 11.12 -10.81 -1.57
C LEU A 312 9.97 -10.17 -2.33
N GLN A 313 10.05 -10.16 -3.63
CA GLN A 313 8.94 -9.78 -4.49
C GLN A 313 8.07 -11.01 -4.76
N VAL A 314 6.77 -10.87 -4.53
CA VAL A 314 5.79 -11.95 -4.64
C VAL A 314 4.94 -11.72 -5.88
N LYS A 315 4.70 -12.78 -6.68
CA LYS A 315 3.92 -12.71 -7.92
C LYS A 315 2.47 -12.29 -7.69
N ASP A 316 1.87 -12.77 -6.58
CA ASP A 316 0.48 -12.54 -6.25
C ASP A 316 0.35 -12.16 -4.77
N GLN A 317 -0.31 -11.03 -4.52
CA GLN A 317 -0.58 -10.52 -3.17
C GLN A 317 -1.29 -11.55 -2.27
N GLY A 318 -2.15 -12.38 -2.81
CA GLY A 318 -2.85 -13.43 -2.08
C GLY A 318 -1.92 -14.50 -1.49
N GLN A 319 -0.69 -14.63 -2.01
CA GLN A 319 0.31 -15.60 -1.52
C GLN A 319 1.19 -15.05 -0.40
N VAL A 320 1.17 -13.74 -0.15
CA VAL A 320 2.00 -13.08 0.88
C VAL A 320 1.85 -13.72 2.26
N PRO A 321 0.65 -14.00 2.81
CA PRO A 321 0.51 -14.61 4.14
C PRO A 321 1.11 -16.02 4.21
N ARG A 322 0.99 -16.78 3.13
CA ARG A 322 1.55 -18.14 3.05
C ARG A 322 3.07 -18.12 3.04
N LEU A 323 3.65 -17.24 2.20
CA LEU A 323 5.10 -17.08 2.11
C LEU A 323 5.69 -16.48 3.39
N ALA A 324 5.01 -15.51 4.01
CA ALA A 324 5.41 -14.96 5.31
C ALA A 324 5.52 -16.04 6.37
N LYS A 325 4.55 -16.98 6.41
CA LYS A 325 4.60 -18.13 7.31
C LYS A 325 5.77 -19.06 6.99
N GLN A 326 6.00 -19.41 5.71
CA GLN A 326 7.11 -20.26 5.30
C GLN A 326 8.47 -19.66 5.68
N VAL A 327 8.63 -18.34 5.53
CA VAL A 327 9.83 -17.60 5.92
C VAL A 327 10.05 -17.66 7.44
N LYS A 328 8.98 -17.47 8.24
CA LYS A 328 9.04 -17.62 9.71
C LYS A 328 9.40 -19.05 10.13
N ASP A 329 8.79 -20.06 9.48
CA ASP A 329 9.08 -21.48 9.73
C ASP A 329 10.54 -21.84 9.34
N ALA A 330 11.14 -21.15 8.36
CA ALA A 330 12.55 -21.29 7.99
C ALA A 330 13.53 -20.59 8.95
N GLY A 331 13.03 -19.95 10.03
CA GLY A 331 13.83 -19.34 11.09
C GLY A 331 14.20 -17.87 10.85
N PHE A 332 13.59 -17.20 9.90
CA PHE A 332 13.76 -15.76 9.67
C PHE A 332 12.64 -14.95 10.33
N GLU A 333 12.88 -13.68 10.57
CA GLU A 333 11.88 -12.73 11.04
C GLU A 333 11.44 -11.80 9.91
N LEU A 334 10.20 -11.38 9.95
CA LEU A 334 9.71 -10.35 9.07
C LEU A 334 10.15 -8.98 9.62
N ALA A 335 10.51 -8.06 8.74
CA ALA A 335 10.78 -6.70 9.16
C ALA A 335 9.54 -6.08 9.81
N ASP A 336 9.72 -5.23 10.82
CA ASP A 336 8.65 -4.55 11.55
C ASP A 336 7.56 -3.95 10.65
N LYS A 337 7.96 -3.40 9.51
CA LYS A 337 7.03 -2.85 8.52
C LYS A 337 6.09 -3.91 7.98
N THR A 338 6.60 -5.09 7.65
CA THR A 338 5.81 -6.20 7.12
C THR A 338 4.88 -6.77 8.20
N GLU A 339 5.36 -6.89 9.43
CA GLU A 339 4.57 -7.39 10.56
C GLU A 339 3.45 -6.42 10.94
N ARG A 340 3.75 -5.12 11.00
CA ARG A 340 2.74 -4.08 11.22
C ARG A 340 1.71 -4.01 10.11
N ALA A 341 2.09 -4.28 8.85
CA ALA A 341 1.18 -4.37 7.72
C ALA A 341 0.18 -5.53 7.89
N GLU A 342 0.67 -6.69 8.31
CA GLU A 342 -0.17 -7.85 8.59
C GLU A 342 -1.17 -7.56 9.72
N GLN A 343 -0.71 -6.95 10.81
CA GLN A 343 -1.54 -6.54 11.95
C GLN A 343 -2.57 -5.47 11.54
N ALA A 344 -2.17 -4.45 10.78
CA ALA A 344 -3.07 -3.42 10.26
C ALA A 344 -4.14 -4.02 9.34
N GLY A 345 -3.76 -4.92 8.43
CA GLY A 345 -4.69 -5.64 7.57
C GLY A 345 -5.72 -6.45 8.36
N MET A 346 -5.28 -7.13 9.42
CA MET A 346 -6.17 -7.88 10.31
C MET A 346 -7.17 -6.93 11.02
N LEU A 347 -6.71 -5.81 11.58
CA LEU A 347 -7.57 -4.82 12.24
C LEU A 347 -8.60 -4.23 11.27
N ILE A 348 -8.20 -3.90 10.04
CA ILE A 348 -9.12 -3.39 9.02
C ILE A 348 -10.20 -4.43 8.68
N ASN A 349 -9.81 -5.71 8.54
CA ASN A 349 -10.76 -6.78 8.30
C ASN A 349 -11.75 -6.97 9.46
N ILE A 350 -11.28 -6.88 10.71
CA ILE A 350 -12.15 -6.95 11.90
C ILE A 350 -13.13 -5.77 11.93
N ILE A 351 -12.66 -4.56 11.69
CA ILE A 351 -13.51 -3.35 11.65
C ILE A 351 -14.55 -3.48 10.53
N THR A 352 -14.14 -3.91 9.34
CA THR A 352 -15.05 -4.12 8.20
C THR A 352 -16.09 -5.20 8.53
N LEU A 353 -15.69 -6.29 9.19
CA LEU A 353 -16.59 -7.34 9.65
C LEU A 353 -17.62 -6.79 10.64
N VAL A 354 -17.21 -6.00 11.62
CA VAL A 354 -18.12 -5.39 12.63
C VAL A 354 -19.13 -4.48 11.94
N PHE A 355 -18.70 -3.60 11.04
CA PHE A 355 -19.62 -2.73 10.29
C PHE A 355 -20.55 -3.51 9.36
N SER A 356 -20.05 -4.58 8.74
CA SER A 356 -20.88 -5.48 7.94
C SER A 356 -21.95 -6.15 8.81
N LEU A 357 -21.60 -6.62 10.01
CA LEU A 357 -22.52 -7.23 10.95
C LEU A 357 -23.62 -6.22 11.39
N ILE A 358 -23.23 -4.99 11.72
CA ILE A 358 -24.17 -3.91 12.06
C ILE A 358 -25.14 -3.67 10.89
N SER A 359 -24.63 -3.64 9.65
CA SER A 359 -25.46 -3.46 8.46
C SER A 359 -26.45 -4.61 8.27
N VAL A 360 -26.02 -5.85 8.51
CA VAL A 360 -26.90 -7.05 8.48
C VAL A 360 -28.01 -6.94 9.53
N ILE A 361 -27.68 -6.48 10.73
CA ILE A 361 -28.67 -6.28 11.81
C ILE A 361 -29.70 -5.21 11.40
N ILE A 362 -29.25 -4.07 10.85
CA ILE A 362 -30.14 -3.00 10.38
C ILE A 362 -31.11 -3.53 9.31
N VAL A 363 -30.59 -4.25 8.32
CA VAL A 363 -31.41 -4.87 7.27
C VAL A 363 -32.34 -5.96 7.83
N GLY A 364 -31.88 -6.70 8.84
CA GLY A 364 -32.71 -7.68 9.55
C GLY A 364 -33.90 -7.05 10.27
N ILE A 365 -33.69 -5.93 10.99
CA ILE A 365 -34.76 -5.14 11.62
C ILE A 365 -35.72 -4.61 10.56
N ALA A 366 -35.18 -4.14 9.41
CA ALA A 366 -36.04 -3.68 8.31
C ALA A 366 -36.86 -4.84 7.72
N ALA A 367 -36.36 -6.07 7.66
CA ALA A 367 -37.08 -7.25 7.20
C ALA A 367 -38.27 -7.59 8.16
N VAL A 368 -38.09 -7.44 9.48
CA VAL A 368 -39.17 -7.60 10.45
C VAL A 368 -40.25 -6.53 10.25
N ASN A 369 -39.84 -5.28 10.00
CA ASN A 369 -40.78 -4.18 9.71
C ASN A 369 -41.55 -4.45 8.40
N ILE A 370 -40.87 -4.98 7.37
CA ILE A 370 -41.54 -5.42 6.13
C ILE A 370 -42.58 -6.51 6.44
N SER A 371 -42.23 -7.51 7.24
CA SER A 371 -43.18 -8.57 7.65
C SER A 371 -44.43 -7.98 8.27
N HIS A 372 -44.28 -7.08 9.22
CA HIS A 372 -45.41 -6.40 9.84
C HIS A 372 -46.27 -5.61 8.83
N THR A 373 -45.62 -4.88 7.93
CA THR A 373 -46.31 -4.11 6.88
C THR A 373 -47.08 -5.03 5.92
N PHE A 374 -46.50 -6.13 5.50
CA PHE A 374 -47.18 -7.10 4.65
C PHE A 374 -48.35 -7.81 5.37
N PHE A 375 -48.26 -8.09 6.68
CA PHE A 375 -49.37 -8.58 7.44
C PHE A 375 -50.53 -7.57 7.42
N MET A 376 -50.23 -6.29 7.61
CA MET A 376 -51.27 -5.23 7.57
C MET A 376 -51.90 -5.11 6.18
N ILE A 377 -51.08 -5.18 5.08
CA ILE A 377 -51.58 -5.16 3.71
C ILE A 377 -52.50 -6.38 3.43
N VAL A 378 -52.09 -7.57 3.85
CA VAL A 378 -52.88 -8.78 3.72
C VAL A 378 -54.20 -8.65 4.43
N PHE A 379 -54.21 -8.07 5.65
CA PHE A 379 -55.44 -7.86 6.42
C PHE A 379 -56.38 -6.86 5.73
N GLN A 380 -55.85 -5.75 5.22
CA GLN A 380 -56.62 -4.74 4.48
C GLN A 380 -57.19 -5.26 3.16
N ARG A 381 -56.49 -6.22 2.50
CA ARG A 381 -56.88 -6.81 1.22
C ARG A 381 -57.47 -8.20 1.37
N LYS A 382 -57.92 -8.60 2.59
CA LYS A 382 -58.45 -9.95 2.86
C LYS A 382 -59.56 -10.31 1.88
N ARG A 383 -60.49 -9.38 1.58
CA ARG A 383 -61.58 -9.55 0.65
C ARG A 383 -61.13 -9.72 -0.82
N GLU A 384 -60.16 -8.93 -1.29
CA GLU A 384 -59.60 -9.05 -2.64
C GLU A 384 -58.95 -10.43 -2.85
N ILE A 385 -58.14 -10.88 -1.84
CA ILE A 385 -57.52 -12.21 -1.85
C ILE A 385 -58.58 -13.31 -1.84
N GLY A 386 -59.63 -13.16 -1.06
CA GLY A 386 -60.77 -14.09 -1.03
C GLY A 386 -61.46 -14.22 -2.38
N VAL A 387 -61.75 -13.10 -3.07
CA VAL A 387 -62.28 -13.09 -4.43
C VAL A 387 -61.37 -13.78 -5.44
N LEU A 388 -60.06 -13.44 -5.39
CA LEU A 388 -59.07 -14.08 -6.26
C LEU A 388 -59.07 -15.62 -6.09
N ARG A 389 -59.15 -16.10 -4.85
CA ARG A 389 -59.22 -17.54 -4.58
C ARG A 389 -60.57 -18.16 -4.97
N ALA A 390 -61.68 -17.46 -4.81
CA ALA A 390 -62.99 -17.92 -5.25
C ALA A 390 -63.07 -18.07 -6.79
N VAL A 391 -62.38 -17.23 -7.56
CA VAL A 391 -62.30 -17.29 -9.02
C VAL A 391 -61.22 -18.33 -9.50
N GLY A 392 -60.57 -19.06 -8.55
CA GLY A 392 -59.72 -20.19 -8.88
C GLY A 392 -58.20 -19.98 -8.75
N ALA A 393 -57.76 -18.89 -8.09
CA ALA A 393 -56.32 -18.72 -7.78
C ALA A 393 -55.87 -19.78 -6.76
N SER A 394 -54.78 -20.48 -7.05
CA SER A 394 -54.18 -21.44 -6.11
C SER A 394 -53.48 -20.76 -4.92
N ARG A 395 -53.20 -21.54 -3.85
CA ARG A 395 -52.40 -21.03 -2.70
C ARG A 395 -51.04 -20.55 -3.14
N ASN A 396 -50.45 -21.22 -4.12
CA ASN A 396 -49.12 -20.84 -4.68
C ASN A 396 -49.21 -19.54 -5.50
N ASP A 397 -50.29 -19.26 -6.18
CA ASP A 397 -50.47 -18.00 -6.91
C ASP A 397 -50.55 -16.82 -5.95
N VAL A 398 -51.25 -16.96 -4.80
CA VAL A 398 -51.28 -15.91 -3.78
C VAL A 398 -49.94 -15.67 -3.11
N ARG A 399 -49.19 -16.77 -2.79
CA ARG A 399 -47.82 -16.67 -2.30
C ARG A 399 -46.91 -15.95 -3.31
N ALA A 400 -46.96 -16.37 -4.54
CA ALA A 400 -46.14 -15.78 -5.62
C ALA A 400 -46.44 -14.32 -5.84
N LEU A 401 -47.70 -13.89 -5.71
CA LEU A 401 -48.08 -12.48 -5.80
C LEU A 401 -47.41 -11.65 -4.73
N ILE A 402 -47.52 -12.05 -3.45
CA ILE A 402 -46.97 -11.30 -2.29
C ILE A 402 -45.44 -11.33 -2.33
N LEU A 403 -44.82 -12.47 -2.61
CA LEU A 403 -43.38 -12.59 -2.71
C LEU A 403 -42.80 -11.78 -3.89
N THR A 404 -43.51 -11.73 -5.03
CA THR A 404 -43.07 -10.89 -6.16
C THR A 404 -43.17 -9.40 -5.79
N GLU A 405 -44.22 -8.99 -5.06
CA GLU A 405 -44.38 -7.62 -4.55
C GLU A 405 -43.23 -7.26 -3.58
N ALA A 406 -42.90 -8.13 -2.64
CA ALA A 406 -41.78 -7.95 -1.72
C ALA A 406 -40.42 -7.94 -2.46
N GLY A 407 -40.23 -8.84 -3.41
CA GLY A 407 -39.00 -8.90 -4.23
C GLY A 407 -38.80 -7.61 -5.05
N THR A 408 -39.86 -7.05 -5.63
CA THR A 408 -39.78 -5.76 -6.35
C THR A 408 -39.44 -4.59 -5.42
N ILE A 409 -39.99 -4.57 -4.19
CA ILE A 409 -39.60 -3.59 -3.16
C ILE A 409 -38.12 -3.74 -2.85
N GLY A 410 -37.65 -4.97 -2.62
CA GLY A 410 -36.25 -5.25 -2.32
C GLY A 410 -35.28 -4.82 -3.42
N LEU A 411 -35.63 -5.09 -4.68
CA LEU A 411 -34.81 -4.67 -5.82
C LEU A 411 -34.72 -3.15 -5.95
N ILE A 412 -35.86 -2.45 -5.85
CA ILE A 412 -35.91 -0.98 -5.96
C ILE A 412 -35.22 -0.34 -4.76
N ALA A 413 -35.55 -0.79 -3.54
CA ALA A 413 -34.94 -0.27 -2.31
C ALA A 413 -33.44 -0.58 -2.24
N GLY A 414 -33.03 -1.78 -2.71
CA GLY A 414 -31.63 -2.16 -2.80
C GLY A 414 -30.84 -1.29 -3.78
N ALA A 415 -31.37 -1.06 -4.99
CA ALA A 415 -30.75 -0.19 -5.96
C ALA A 415 -30.65 1.26 -5.49
N THR A 416 -31.74 1.82 -4.91
CA THR A 416 -31.74 3.17 -4.37
C THR A 416 -30.83 3.30 -3.15
N GLY A 417 -30.80 2.30 -2.27
CA GLY A 417 -29.90 2.25 -1.11
C GLY A 417 -28.43 2.21 -1.54
N ALA A 418 -28.10 1.37 -2.54
CA ALA A 418 -26.75 1.30 -3.07
C ALA A 418 -26.28 2.64 -3.68
N LEU A 419 -27.15 3.31 -4.45
CA LEU A 419 -26.86 4.63 -5.01
C LEU A 419 -26.70 5.70 -3.92
N LEU A 420 -27.54 5.69 -2.88
CA LEU A 420 -27.42 6.63 -1.76
C LEU A 420 -26.15 6.37 -0.93
N GLY A 421 -25.79 5.11 -0.69
CA GLY A 421 -24.55 4.75 -0.02
C GLY A 421 -23.31 5.23 -0.78
N PHE A 422 -23.31 5.05 -2.11
CA PHE A 422 -22.28 5.59 -2.98
C PHE A 422 -22.25 7.13 -2.96
N GLY A 423 -23.41 7.78 -3.05
CA GLY A 423 -23.51 9.25 -2.97
C GLY A 423 -22.99 9.80 -1.65
N ALA A 424 -23.32 9.14 -0.53
CA ALA A 424 -22.80 9.50 0.81
C ALA A 424 -21.27 9.34 0.89
N ALA A 425 -20.74 8.26 0.32
CA ALA A 425 -19.29 8.04 0.25
C ALA A 425 -18.59 9.12 -0.58
N ARG A 426 -19.14 9.50 -1.74
CA ARG A 426 -18.62 10.59 -2.56
C ARG A 426 -18.69 11.95 -1.86
N ALA A 427 -19.76 12.20 -1.13
CA ALA A 427 -19.86 13.41 -0.30
C ALA A 427 -18.81 13.42 0.82
N ALA A 428 -18.55 12.28 1.46
CA ALA A 428 -17.49 12.14 2.46
C ALA A 428 -16.09 12.37 1.84
N ASP A 429 -15.82 11.85 0.64
CA ASP A 429 -14.56 12.10 -0.08
C ASP A 429 -14.38 13.59 -0.40
N LEU A 430 -15.42 14.28 -0.86
CA LEU A 430 -15.37 15.73 -1.13
C LEU A 430 -15.09 16.53 0.15
N LEU A 431 -15.69 16.15 1.27
CA LEU A 431 -15.42 16.80 2.56
C LEU A 431 -14.00 16.54 3.05
N SER A 432 -13.46 15.34 2.81
CA SER A 432 -12.09 14.97 3.18
C SER A 432 -11.03 15.73 2.37
N GLY A 433 -11.38 16.26 1.20
CA GLY A 433 -10.52 17.14 0.42
C GLY A 433 -10.10 18.41 1.17
N ASN A 434 -10.93 18.89 2.08
CA ASN A 434 -10.65 20.08 2.91
C ASN A 434 -9.77 19.77 4.14
N LEU A 435 -9.45 18.50 4.41
CA LEU A 435 -8.53 18.14 5.49
C LEU A 435 -7.10 18.59 5.13
N PRO A 436 -6.29 19.02 6.13
CA PRO A 436 -4.89 19.31 5.92
C PRO A 436 -4.17 18.13 5.25
N ASP A 437 -3.20 18.43 4.40
CA ASP A 437 -2.39 17.40 3.80
C ASP A 437 -1.56 16.69 4.87
N PHE A 438 -1.72 15.38 4.96
CA PHE A 438 -0.92 14.52 5.83
C PHE A 438 -0.23 13.43 4.98
N PRO A 439 0.88 12.86 5.47
CA PRO A 439 1.60 11.83 4.76
C PRO A 439 0.68 10.67 4.33
N TYR A 440 0.78 10.27 3.06
CA TYR A 440 -0.02 9.19 2.47
C TYR A 440 -1.54 9.45 2.36
N LYS A 441 -1.98 10.73 2.41
CA LYS A 441 -3.38 11.07 2.17
C LYS A 441 -3.84 10.47 0.83
N PRO A 442 -4.87 9.63 0.82
CA PRO A 442 -5.40 9.06 -0.42
C PRO A 442 -6.24 10.09 -1.18
N ASP A 443 -6.31 9.95 -2.49
CA ASP A 443 -7.24 10.74 -3.32
C ASP A 443 -8.70 10.40 -3.01
N THR A 444 -8.97 9.14 -2.62
CA THR A 444 -10.28 8.66 -2.17
C THR A 444 -10.11 7.66 -1.03
N PHE A 445 -11.01 7.76 -0.02
CA PHE A 445 -11.06 6.81 1.10
C PHE A 445 -11.95 5.60 0.81
N PHE A 446 -12.63 5.58 -0.34
CA PHE A 446 -13.60 4.54 -0.68
C PHE A 446 -13.21 3.83 -1.97
N ALA A 447 -13.38 2.50 -1.97
CA ALA A 447 -13.25 1.68 -3.15
C ALA A 447 -14.53 0.84 -3.34
N PHE A 448 -15.03 0.81 -4.57
CA PHE A 448 -16.28 0.12 -4.91
C PHE A 448 -15.97 -0.99 -5.91
N PRO A 449 -15.65 -2.21 -5.47
CA PRO A 449 -15.46 -3.33 -6.36
C PRO A 449 -16.77 -3.66 -7.10
N TRP A 450 -16.67 -4.13 -8.33
CA TRP A 450 -17.83 -4.40 -9.20
C TRP A 450 -18.86 -5.37 -8.61
N TRP A 451 -18.39 -6.32 -7.79
CA TRP A 451 -19.26 -7.33 -7.15
C TRP A 451 -20.16 -6.73 -6.05
N LEU A 452 -19.80 -5.58 -5.50
CA LEU A 452 -20.55 -4.95 -4.41
C LEU A 452 -21.97 -4.56 -4.85
N TRP A 453 -22.14 -4.10 -6.08
CA TRP A 453 -23.43 -3.67 -6.60
C TRP A 453 -24.46 -4.81 -6.70
N PRO A 454 -24.20 -5.92 -7.38
CA PRO A 454 -25.14 -7.03 -7.45
C PRO A 454 -25.37 -7.69 -6.08
N THR A 455 -24.35 -7.76 -5.21
CA THR A 455 -24.51 -8.33 -3.87
C THR A 455 -25.39 -7.46 -2.99
N ALA A 456 -25.25 -6.15 -3.00
CA ALA A 456 -26.08 -5.23 -2.22
C ALA A 456 -27.56 -5.31 -2.63
N VAL A 457 -27.84 -5.32 -3.94
CA VAL A 457 -29.22 -5.43 -4.45
C VAL A 457 -29.79 -6.83 -4.19
N GLY A 458 -29.01 -7.88 -4.41
CA GLY A 458 -29.40 -9.28 -4.15
C GLY A 458 -29.69 -9.51 -2.66
N PHE A 459 -28.86 -8.97 -1.79
CA PHE A 459 -29.03 -9.02 -0.35
C PHE A 459 -30.35 -8.34 0.09
N ALA A 460 -30.63 -7.13 -0.43
CA ALA A 460 -31.89 -6.44 -0.17
C ALA A 460 -33.11 -7.27 -0.61
N ALA A 461 -33.06 -7.83 -1.80
CA ALA A 461 -34.15 -8.67 -2.33
C ALA A 461 -34.39 -9.92 -1.46
N LEU A 462 -33.29 -10.59 -1.04
CA LEU A 462 -33.38 -11.78 -0.17
C LEU A 462 -34.02 -11.46 1.18
N PHE A 463 -33.63 -10.37 1.84
CA PHE A 463 -34.21 -9.97 3.12
C PHE A 463 -35.66 -9.54 2.99
N CYS A 464 -36.05 -8.88 1.89
CA CYS A 464 -37.45 -8.58 1.61
C CYS A 464 -38.29 -9.84 1.40
N LEU A 465 -37.79 -10.81 0.64
CA LEU A 465 -38.46 -12.09 0.43
C LEU A 465 -38.58 -12.86 1.74
N PHE A 466 -37.55 -12.87 2.56
CA PHE A 466 -37.55 -13.51 3.87
C PHE A 466 -38.60 -12.86 4.83
N GLY A 467 -38.62 -11.51 4.89
CA GLY A 467 -39.59 -10.77 5.69
C GLY A 467 -41.04 -11.00 5.24
N ALA A 468 -41.28 -11.11 3.93
CA ALA A 468 -42.60 -11.33 3.38
C ALA A 468 -43.04 -12.81 3.39
N PHE A 469 -42.16 -13.75 3.70
CA PHE A 469 -42.47 -15.19 3.61
C PHE A 469 -43.61 -15.60 4.57
N PHE A 470 -43.59 -15.14 5.83
CA PHE A 470 -44.61 -15.44 6.81
C PHE A 470 -45.98 -14.85 6.44
N PRO A 471 -46.08 -13.53 6.10
CA PRO A 471 -47.35 -12.94 5.65
C PRO A 471 -47.89 -13.62 4.36
N ALA A 472 -47.03 -13.93 3.41
CA ALA A 472 -47.46 -14.60 2.19
C ALA A 472 -48.04 -15.99 2.44
N ASN A 473 -47.48 -16.72 3.40
CA ASN A 473 -47.97 -18.03 3.80
C ASN A 473 -49.31 -17.93 4.54
N ALA A 474 -49.47 -16.91 5.43
CA ALA A 474 -50.71 -16.62 6.11
C ALA A 474 -51.84 -16.26 5.12
N ALA A 475 -51.57 -15.35 4.16
CA ALA A 475 -52.50 -14.96 3.12
C ALA A 475 -52.96 -16.16 2.24
N ALA A 476 -52.03 -17.05 1.90
CA ALA A 476 -52.33 -18.25 1.10
C ALA A 476 -53.22 -19.27 1.79
N ARG A 477 -53.30 -19.24 3.12
CA ARG A 477 -54.13 -20.13 3.93
C ARG A 477 -55.54 -19.56 4.22
N LEU A 478 -55.82 -18.29 3.87
CA LEU A 478 -57.18 -17.70 4.06
C LEU A 478 -58.21 -18.51 3.28
N GLU A 479 -59.31 -18.86 3.97
CA GLU A 479 -60.44 -19.53 3.32
C GLU A 479 -61.34 -18.51 2.61
N PRO A 480 -61.77 -18.78 1.34
CA PRO A 480 -62.56 -17.82 0.57
C PRO A 480 -63.88 -17.44 1.29
N ALA A 481 -64.52 -18.42 1.94
CA ALA A 481 -65.76 -18.20 2.68
C ALA A 481 -65.56 -17.21 3.86
N GLU A 482 -64.53 -17.40 4.65
CA GLU A 482 -64.22 -16.55 5.79
C GLU A 482 -63.72 -15.14 5.38
N ALA A 483 -63.09 -15.03 4.21
CA ALA A 483 -62.61 -13.75 3.68
C ALA A 483 -63.71 -12.87 3.10
N LEU A 484 -64.87 -13.45 2.77
CA LEU A 484 -66.02 -12.74 2.17
C LEU A 484 -67.13 -12.41 3.18
N THR A 485 -67.19 -13.10 4.35
CA THR A 485 -68.21 -12.94 5.38
C THR A 485 -67.86 -11.93 6.48
N ASN A 486 -66.60 -11.52 6.60
CA ASN A 486 -66.06 -10.48 7.48
C ASN A 486 -65.44 -9.36 6.61
#